data_d1bf197d4715940dc19b10734abe30c0
#
_entry.id   d1bf197d4715940dc19b10734abe30c0
#
_cell.length_a   1.000
_cell.length_b   1.000
_cell.length_c   1.000
_cell.angle_alpha   90.00
_cell.angle_beta   90.00
_cell.angle_gamma   90.00
#
_symmetry.space_group_name_H-M   'P 1'
#
loop_
_entity.id
_entity.type
_entity.pdbx_description
1 polymer ?
#
loop_
_entity_poly.entity_id
_entity_poly.type
_entity_poly.pdbx_seq_one_letter_code
_entity_poly.pdbx_strand_id
1 'polypeptide(L)'
;MVDFNAFSLPLVIDASSNHVQLGIPRKDDWLAVRKNTGWAMQGIFEAYHLLFADENLSLKQVDALLYCCGPGSTLGLRIAATFCKTILWESEGKVPFFQYNAMDLSALLLHPVDAPIQAPFRNRRRLLRHPGTSSLGNIEILEHEDALAQSASCYHLPDPRPIKFDIPEGQLLNYDLSQVHGLEDLSKISTAMSGPVQYSPEDVAFKKWDGQITSRN
;
A
#
# COMPACT_ATOMS: atom_id res chain seq x y z
N MET A 1 -13.51 11.09 -8.68
CA MET A 1 -13.15 11.33 -7.28
C MET A 1 -14.18 10.62 -6.41
N VAL A 2 -13.75 9.82 -5.47
CA VAL A 2 -14.66 9.11 -4.56
C VAL A 2 -15.16 10.09 -3.50
N ASP A 3 -16.47 10.12 -3.26
CA ASP A 3 -17.02 10.92 -2.17
C ASP A 3 -17.02 10.10 -0.88
N PHE A 4 -16.07 10.39 -0.01
CA PHE A 4 -15.94 9.72 1.29
C PHE A 4 -16.74 10.39 2.41
N ASN A 5 -17.42 11.52 2.16
CA ASN A 5 -18.19 12.22 3.19
C ASN A 5 -19.41 11.42 3.68
N ALA A 6 -19.82 10.40 2.94
CA ALA A 6 -20.91 9.51 3.31
C ALA A 6 -20.53 8.48 4.40
N PHE A 7 -19.22 8.29 4.68
CA PHE A 7 -18.76 7.28 5.62
C PHE A 7 -18.46 7.90 6.99
N SER A 8 -18.88 7.20 8.02
CA SER A 8 -18.73 7.62 9.43
C SER A 8 -17.50 7.02 10.09
N LEU A 9 -17.15 5.79 9.72
CA LEU A 9 -16.03 5.04 10.30
C LEU A 9 -15.25 4.25 9.22
N PRO A 10 -14.63 4.93 8.25
CA PRO A 10 -13.76 4.27 7.29
C PRO A 10 -12.47 3.78 7.97
N LEU A 11 -12.03 2.57 7.62
CA LEU A 11 -10.78 1.98 8.10
C LEU A 11 -9.75 1.91 6.98
N VAL A 12 -8.60 2.53 7.20
CA VAL A 12 -7.42 2.44 6.31
C VAL A 12 -6.48 1.37 6.81
N ILE A 13 -5.98 0.55 5.88
CA ILE A 13 -5.06 -0.55 6.16
C ILE A 13 -3.87 -0.46 5.18
N ASP A 14 -2.70 -0.21 5.72
CA ASP A 14 -1.46 -0.16 4.98
C ASP A 14 -0.40 -1.08 5.61
N ALA A 15 0.06 -2.06 4.87
CA ALA A 15 1.17 -2.93 5.22
C ALA A 15 2.18 -3.05 4.06
N SER A 16 2.28 -2.00 3.25
CA SER A 16 3.17 -1.95 2.09
C SER A 16 4.63 -1.74 2.48
N SER A 17 4.90 -1.12 3.62
CA SER A 17 6.24 -0.84 4.14
C SER A 17 6.70 -1.88 5.17
N ASN A 18 7.78 -1.56 5.91
CA ASN A 18 8.25 -2.35 7.05
C ASN A 18 7.34 -2.22 8.29
N HIS A 19 6.32 -1.38 8.19
CA HIS A 19 5.37 -1.11 9.24
C HIS A 19 3.97 -1.47 8.77
N VAL A 20 3.17 -1.98 9.68
CA VAL A 20 1.73 -2.04 9.50
C VAL A 20 1.14 -0.78 10.09
N GLN A 21 0.28 -0.11 9.36
CA GLN A 21 -0.42 1.09 9.78
C GLN A 21 -1.92 0.87 9.60
N LEU A 22 -2.69 1.11 10.66
CA LEU A 22 -4.14 1.16 10.62
C LEU A 22 -4.59 2.53 11.11
N GLY A 23 -5.59 3.10 10.44
CA GLY A 23 -6.09 4.40 10.82
C GLY A 23 -7.55 4.59 10.49
N ILE A 24 -8.20 5.46 11.24
CA ILE A 24 -9.56 5.92 11.00
C ILE A 24 -9.47 7.38 10.56
N PRO A 25 -9.54 7.64 9.27
CA PRO A 25 -9.46 9.00 8.74
C PRO A 25 -10.77 9.76 8.97
N ARG A 26 -10.64 11.05 9.19
CA ARG A 26 -11.69 12.06 9.09
C ARG A 26 -11.52 12.84 7.80
N LYS A 27 -12.32 13.87 7.59
CA LYS A 27 -12.28 14.67 6.38
C LYS A 27 -10.87 15.16 6.05
N ASP A 28 -10.23 15.87 6.96
CA ASP A 28 -8.95 16.57 6.81
C ASP A 28 -7.90 16.15 7.85
N ASP A 29 -8.23 15.19 8.71
CA ASP A 29 -7.38 14.70 9.79
C ASP A 29 -7.64 13.21 10.05
N TRP A 30 -7.15 12.70 11.17
CA TRP A 30 -7.33 11.33 11.64
C TRP A 30 -8.00 11.30 13.02
N LEU A 31 -8.97 10.43 13.20
CA LEU A 31 -9.42 10.10 14.55
C LEU A 31 -8.28 9.44 15.33
N ALA A 32 -7.66 8.45 14.72
CA ALA A 32 -6.48 7.78 15.24
C ALA A 32 -5.71 7.06 14.13
N VAL A 33 -4.39 6.96 14.31
CA VAL A 33 -3.50 6.08 13.54
C VAL A 33 -2.69 5.24 14.50
N ARG A 34 -2.59 3.95 14.25
CA ARG A 34 -1.73 3.02 15.00
C ARG A 34 -0.74 2.38 14.05
N LYS A 35 0.51 2.35 14.49
CA LYS A 35 1.64 1.84 13.73
C LYS A 35 2.34 0.74 14.51
N ASN A 36 2.65 -0.35 13.85
CA ASN A 36 3.41 -1.45 14.43
C ASN A 36 4.59 -1.83 13.54
N THR A 37 5.76 -2.03 14.14
CA THR A 37 7.01 -2.37 13.47
C THR A 37 7.35 -3.87 13.54
N GLY A 38 6.48 -4.67 14.14
CA GLY A 38 6.63 -6.10 14.30
C GLY A 38 6.37 -6.90 13.00
N TRP A 39 6.30 -8.22 13.15
CA TRP A 39 5.95 -9.11 12.05
C TRP A 39 4.57 -8.76 11.49
N ALA A 40 4.43 -8.71 10.18
CA ALA A 40 3.22 -8.18 9.53
C ALA A 40 1.90 -8.78 10.06
N MET A 41 1.86 -10.10 10.31
CA MET A 41 0.66 -10.76 10.84
C MET A 41 0.36 -10.33 12.29
N GLN A 42 1.35 -10.38 13.17
CA GLN A 42 1.19 -9.93 14.55
C GLN A 42 0.89 -8.43 14.59
N GLY A 43 1.63 -7.67 13.78
CA GLY A 43 1.52 -6.21 13.72
C GLY A 43 0.14 -5.72 13.32
N ILE A 44 -0.56 -6.40 12.39
CA ILE A 44 -1.92 -5.97 11.99
C ILE A 44 -2.93 -6.19 13.12
N PHE A 45 -2.84 -7.30 13.84
CA PHE A 45 -3.74 -7.57 14.96
C PHE A 45 -3.46 -6.67 16.17
N GLU A 46 -2.19 -6.40 16.48
CA GLU A 46 -1.83 -5.47 17.54
C GLU A 46 -2.27 -4.04 17.22
N ALA A 47 -2.02 -3.56 16.00
CA ALA A 47 -2.49 -2.25 15.56
C ALA A 47 -4.02 -2.15 15.61
N TYR A 48 -4.72 -3.21 15.18
CA TYR A 48 -6.17 -3.31 15.26
C TYR A 48 -6.65 -3.24 16.71
N HIS A 49 -6.11 -4.05 17.61
CA HIS A 49 -6.50 -4.06 19.02
C HIS A 49 -6.31 -2.70 19.67
N LEU A 50 -5.16 -2.07 19.47
CA LEU A 50 -4.88 -0.74 20.02
C LEU A 50 -5.82 0.31 19.44
N LEU A 51 -6.03 0.30 18.11
CA LEU A 51 -6.90 1.27 17.46
C LEU A 51 -8.34 1.21 17.97
N PHE A 52 -8.90 0.01 18.04
CA PHE A 52 -10.30 -0.17 18.38
C PHE A 52 -10.56 -0.11 19.89
N ALA A 53 -9.62 -0.58 20.73
CA ALA A 53 -9.73 -0.49 22.18
C ALA A 53 -9.60 0.95 22.70
N ASP A 54 -8.59 1.68 22.20
CA ASP A 54 -8.33 3.05 22.64
C ASP A 54 -9.47 4.00 22.26
N GLU A 55 -10.09 3.79 21.10
CA GLU A 55 -11.20 4.62 20.61
C GLU A 55 -12.57 4.07 21.00
N ASN A 56 -12.63 2.96 21.76
CA ASN A 56 -13.87 2.28 22.16
C ASN A 56 -14.78 1.94 20.96
N LEU A 57 -14.21 1.42 19.89
CA LEU A 57 -14.87 1.11 18.64
C LEU A 57 -15.04 -0.40 18.44
N SER A 58 -15.93 -0.77 17.52
CA SER A 58 -16.16 -2.14 17.08
C SER A 58 -15.97 -2.27 15.58
N LEU A 59 -15.41 -3.39 15.12
CA LEU A 59 -15.26 -3.69 13.70
C LEU A 59 -16.59 -3.64 12.93
N LYS A 60 -17.70 -3.95 13.60
CA LYS A 60 -19.05 -3.88 13.02
C LYS A 60 -19.51 -2.47 12.66
N GLN A 61 -18.84 -1.44 13.18
CA GLN A 61 -19.14 -0.04 12.88
C GLN A 61 -18.38 0.45 11.65
N VAL A 62 -17.38 -0.32 11.16
CA VAL A 62 -16.64 0.04 9.95
C VAL A 62 -17.58 0.03 8.75
N ASP A 63 -17.68 1.17 8.08
CA ASP A 63 -18.59 1.41 6.96
C ASP A 63 -17.92 1.65 5.63
N ALA A 64 -16.56 1.70 5.60
CA ALA A 64 -15.76 1.65 4.38
C ALA A 64 -14.37 1.08 4.67
N LEU A 65 -13.76 0.41 3.69
CA LEU A 65 -12.40 -0.08 3.76
C LEU A 65 -11.54 0.58 2.70
N LEU A 66 -10.38 1.10 3.11
CA LEU A 66 -9.34 1.60 2.22
C LEU A 66 -8.07 0.76 2.40
N TYR A 67 -7.54 0.23 1.33
CA TYR A 67 -6.42 -0.70 1.34
C TYR A 67 -5.27 -0.20 0.45
N CYS A 68 -4.05 -0.18 0.99
CA CYS A 68 -2.86 0.03 0.17
C CYS A 68 -2.56 -1.24 -0.64
N CYS A 69 -2.69 -1.16 -1.96
CA CYS A 69 -2.42 -2.31 -2.85
C CYS A 69 -0.93 -2.53 -3.16
N GLY A 70 -0.05 -1.67 -2.68
CA GLY A 70 1.39 -1.66 -2.93
C GLY A 70 1.80 -0.56 -3.93
N PRO A 71 3.00 -0.64 -4.48
CA PRO A 71 4.03 -1.68 -4.28
C PRO A 71 4.62 -1.66 -2.87
N GLY A 72 5.22 -2.79 -2.48
CA GLY A 72 5.88 -2.90 -1.17
C GLY A 72 6.05 -4.34 -0.68
N SER A 73 5.98 -4.54 0.64
CA SER A 73 6.11 -5.84 1.30
C SER A 73 5.08 -6.83 0.80
N THR A 74 5.50 -7.83 0.02
CA THR A 74 4.59 -8.88 -0.50
C THR A 74 3.85 -9.62 0.61
N LEU A 75 4.53 -9.93 1.72
CA LEU A 75 3.91 -10.59 2.86
C LEU A 75 2.93 -9.67 3.57
N GLY A 76 3.33 -8.42 3.82
CA GLY A 76 2.47 -7.41 4.44
C GLY A 76 1.18 -7.20 3.64
N LEU A 77 1.30 -6.98 2.34
CA LEU A 77 0.16 -6.78 1.44
C LEU A 77 -0.79 -7.99 1.42
N ARG A 78 -0.26 -9.21 1.44
CA ARG A 78 -1.10 -10.43 1.48
C ARG A 78 -1.86 -10.56 2.79
N ILE A 79 -1.22 -10.27 3.92
CA ILE A 79 -1.85 -10.31 5.23
C ILE A 79 -2.92 -9.24 5.34
N ALA A 80 -2.63 -8.01 4.92
CA ALA A 80 -3.60 -6.92 4.89
C ALA A 80 -4.78 -7.24 3.97
N ALA A 81 -4.54 -7.81 2.78
CA ALA A 81 -5.58 -8.26 1.87
C ALA A 81 -6.48 -9.35 2.50
N THR A 82 -5.87 -10.29 3.23
CA THR A 82 -6.63 -11.34 3.93
C THR A 82 -7.48 -10.74 5.06
N PHE A 83 -6.93 -9.80 5.81
CA PHE A 83 -7.66 -9.07 6.84
C PHE A 83 -8.86 -8.31 6.26
N CYS A 84 -8.66 -7.58 5.16
CA CYS A 84 -9.76 -6.92 4.43
C CYS A 84 -10.83 -7.91 3.98
N LYS A 85 -10.43 -9.07 3.40
CA LYS A 85 -11.37 -10.11 2.96
C LYS A 85 -12.21 -10.65 4.11
N THR A 86 -11.62 -10.81 5.30
CA THR A 86 -12.35 -11.25 6.49
C THR A 86 -13.45 -10.25 6.87
N ILE A 87 -13.14 -8.95 6.85
CA ILE A 87 -14.12 -7.90 7.13
C ILE A 87 -15.23 -7.88 6.07
N LEU A 88 -14.85 -7.96 4.79
CA LEU A 88 -15.83 -8.02 3.70
C LEU A 88 -16.74 -9.24 3.80
N TRP A 89 -16.19 -10.38 4.19
CA TRP A 89 -16.96 -11.60 4.38
C TRP A 89 -17.92 -11.49 5.59
N GLU A 90 -17.46 -10.98 6.73
CA GLU A 90 -18.28 -10.77 7.91
C GLU A 90 -19.42 -9.76 7.66
N SER A 91 -19.16 -8.74 6.86
CA SER A 91 -20.16 -7.74 6.46
C SER A 91 -21.07 -8.20 5.31
N GLU A 92 -20.95 -9.44 4.84
CA GLU A 92 -21.67 -9.96 3.66
C GLU A 92 -21.45 -9.09 2.40
N GLY A 93 -20.27 -8.49 2.26
CA GLY A 93 -19.93 -7.59 1.15
C GLY A 93 -20.64 -6.23 1.17
N LYS A 94 -21.28 -5.85 2.28
CA LYS A 94 -21.99 -4.58 2.39
C LYS A 94 -21.09 -3.37 2.58
N VAL A 95 -19.87 -3.59 3.10
CA VAL A 95 -18.88 -2.53 3.31
C VAL A 95 -18.19 -2.21 1.97
N PRO A 96 -18.30 -0.99 1.45
CA PRO A 96 -17.60 -0.59 0.23
C PRO A 96 -16.10 -0.65 0.41
N PHE A 97 -15.43 -1.06 -0.65
CA PHE A 97 -14.00 -1.29 -0.66
C PHE A 97 -13.29 -0.39 -1.68
N PHE A 98 -12.23 0.25 -1.22
CA PHE A 98 -11.38 1.14 -2.02
C PHE A 98 -9.92 0.73 -1.89
N GLN A 99 -9.14 1.00 -2.93
CA GLN A 99 -7.70 0.81 -2.88
C GLN A 99 -6.95 2.01 -3.40
N TYR A 100 -5.74 2.21 -2.88
CA TYR A 100 -4.79 3.21 -3.34
C TYR A 100 -3.40 2.58 -3.51
N ASN A 101 -2.53 3.28 -4.26
CA ASN A 101 -1.17 2.87 -4.52
C ASN A 101 -0.18 3.62 -3.60
N ALA A 102 0.82 2.92 -3.08
CA ALA A 102 1.83 3.51 -2.21
C ALA A 102 2.66 4.62 -2.88
N MET A 103 2.89 4.53 -4.20
CA MET A 103 3.62 5.56 -4.94
C MET A 103 2.77 6.82 -5.15
N ASP A 104 1.45 6.68 -5.34
CA ASP A 104 0.54 7.83 -5.43
C ASP A 104 0.43 8.54 -4.08
N LEU A 105 0.34 7.78 -2.99
CA LEU A 105 0.37 8.36 -1.64
C LEU A 105 1.67 9.12 -1.39
N SER A 106 2.81 8.53 -1.77
CA SER A 106 4.11 9.19 -1.63
C SER A 106 4.22 10.46 -2.46
N ALA A 107 3.63 10.49 -3.66
CA ALA A 107 3.59 11.69 -4.49
C ALA A 107 2.76 12.82 -3.86
N LEU A 108 1.64 12.48 -3.22
CA LEU A 108 0.87 13.45 -2.43
C LEU A 108 1.70 14.07 -1.30
N LEU A 109 2.43 13.23 -0.57
CA LEU A 109 3.26 13.69 0.55
C LEU A 109 4.47 14.52 0.11
N LEU A 110 4.95 14.33 -1.12
CA LEU A 110 6.02 15.14 -1.69
C LEU A 110 5.55 16.52 -2.19
N HIS A 111 4.23 16.69 -2.41
CA HIS A 111 3.72 17.96 -2.96
C HIS A 111 4.21 19.18 -2.14
N PRO A 112 4.66 20.27 -2.77
CA PRO A 112 4.59 20.60 -4.21
C PRO A 112 5.74 20.04 -5.07
N VAL A 113 6.61 19.18 -4.54
CA VAL A 113 7.70 18.59 -5.31
C VAL A 113 7.13 17.52 -6.23
N ASP A 114 7.13 17.77 -7.54
CA ASP A 114 6.71 16.78 -8.55
C ASP A 114 7.95 16.08 -9.12
N ALA A 115 8.33 14.98 -8.49
CA ALA A 115 9.52 14.22 -8.82
C ALA A 115 9.19 12.74 -9.13
N PRO A 116 10.02 12.06 -9.93
CA PRO A 116 9.85 10.65 -10.17
C PRO A 116 10.08 9.84 -8.89
N ILE A 117 9.29 8.77 -8.73
CA ILE A 117 9.36 7.89 -7.57
C ILE A 117 9.66 6.47 -8.04
N GLN A 118 10.69 5.86 -7.47
CA GLN A 118 10.99 4.45 -7.67
C GLN A 118 10.52 3.59 -6.49
N ALA A 119 10.00 2.41 -6.80
CA ALA A 119 9.61 1.42 -5.81
C ALA A 119 10.21 0.04 -6.11
N PRO A 120 10.46 -0.80 -5.08
CA PRO A 120 10.93 -2.16 -5.29
C PRO A 120 9.94 -3.00 -6.11
N PHE A 121 10.47 -3.83 -7.00
CA PHE A 121 9.72 -4.84 -7.72
C PHE A 121 10.46 -6.18 -7.74
N ARG A 122 9.83 -7.24 -8.28
CA ARG A 122 10.42 -8.59 -8.34
C ARG A 122 11.69 -8.64 -9.20
N ASN A 123 12.54 -9.62 -8.97
CA ASN A 123 13.74 -9.90 -9.78
C ASN A 123 14.71 -8.71 -9.92
N ARG A 124 14.92 -7.94 -8.83
CA ARG A 124 15.75 -6.71 -8.79
C ARG A 124 15.25 -5.56 -9.66
N ARG A 125 14.15 -5.72 -10.40
CA ARG A 125 13.52 -4.63 -11.13
C ARG A 125 12.89 -3.62 -10.18
N ARG A 126 12.64 -2.44 -10.69
CA ARG A 126 11.95 -1.38 -9.95
C ARG A 126 10.78 -0.85 -10.77
N LEU A 127 9.81 -0.31 -10.07
CA LEU A 127 8.74 0.47 -10.67
C LEU A 127 9.15 1.92 -10.66
N LEU A 128 8.85 2.66 -11.73
CA LEU A 128 9.03 4.10 -11.83
C LEU A 128 7.67 4.76 -12.05
N ARG A 129 7.28 5.63 -11.13
CA ARG A 129 6.16 6.55 -11.30
C ARG A 129 6.71 7.88 -11.82
N HIS A 130 6.25 8.30 -12.98
CA HIS A 130 6.63 9.58 -13.56
C HIS A 130 5.90 10.75 -12.88
N PRO A 131 6.51 11.96 -12.85
CA PRO A 131 5.85 13.18 -12.41
C PRO A 131 4.54 13.45 -13.17
N GLY A 132 3.59 14.13 -12.54
CA GLY A 132 2.30 14.47 -13.15
C GLY A 132 1.37 13.29 -13.39
N THR A 133 1.77 12.05 -13.14
CA THR A 133 0.92 10.89 -13.30
C THR A 133 0.09 10.66 -12.04
N SER A 134 -1.22 10.57 -12.18
CA SER A 134 -2.16 10.37 -11.07
C SER A 134 -2.79 8.98 -11.06
N SER A 135 -2.39 8.09 -11.96
CA SER A 135 -3.01 6.78 -12.11
C SER A 135 -2.02 5.63 -12.20
N LEU A 136 -2.46 4.46 -11.77
CA LEU A 136 -1.71 3.20 -11.84
C LEU A 136 -1.26 2.80 -13.27
N GLY A 137 -1.93 3.33 -14.31
CA GLY A 137 -1.62 3.02 -15.71
C GLY A 137 -0.32 3.64 -16.25
N ASN A 138 0.31 4.54 -15.51
CA ASN A 138 1.50 5.28 -15.95
C ASN A 138 2.77 4.90 -15.16
N ILE A 139 2.81 3.69 -14.63
CA ILE A 139 3.98 3.17 -13.92
C ILE A 139 4.78 2.27 -14.87
N GLU A 140 6.03 2.62 -15.07
CA GLU A 140 6.99 1.88 -15.87
C GLU A 140 7.74 0.84 -15.04
N ILE A 141 8.11 -0.28 -15.66
CA ILE A 141 9.00 -1.27 -15.06
C ILE A 141 10.41 -1.02 -15.59
N LEU A 142 11.34 -0.76 -14.69
CA LEU A 142 12.75 -0.59 -15.02
C LEU A 142 13.53 -1.86 -14.69
N GLU A 143 14.42 -2.26 -15.60
CA GLU A 143 15.46 -3.23 -15.31
C GLU A 143 16.46 -2.62 -14.31
N HIS A 144 17.26 -3.47 -13.68
CA HIS A 144 18.14 -3.05 -12.57
C HIS A 144 19.11 -1.93 -12.97
N GLU A 145 19.73 -2.05 -14.14
CA GLU A 145 20.72 -1.10 -14.64
C GLU A 145 20.10 0.27 -14.94
N ASP A 146 18.93 0.28 -15.58
CA ASP A 146 18.20 1.51 -15.88
C ASP A 146 17.70 2.21 -14.60
N ALA A 147 17.28 1.41 -13.62
CA ALA A 147 16.86 1.92 -12.33
C ALA A 147 18.02 2.56 -11.55
N LEU A 148 19.22 1.96 -11.61
CA LEU A 148 20.43 2.54 -11.03
C LEU A 148 20.83 3.85 -11.73
N ALA A 149 20.82 3.87 -13.05
CA ALA A 149 21.19 5.07 -13.84
C ALA A 149 20.32 6.28 -13.51
N GLN A 150 19.04 6.04 -13.13
CA GLN A 150 18.08 7.10 -12.80
C GLN A 150 17.94 7.35 -11.30
N SER A 151 18.63 6.58 -10.44
CA SER A 151 18.40 6.61 -8.99
C SER A 151 18.62 7.99 -8.36
N ALA A 152 19.63 8.71 -8.80
CA ALA A 152 19.99 10.03 -8.25
C ALA A 152 18.93 11.12 -8.54
N SER A 153 18.05 10.92 -9.51
CA SER A 153 16.98 11.87 -9.88
C SER A 153 15.61 11.49 -9.30
N CYS A 154 15.52 10.37 -8.59
CA CYS A 154 14.26 9.82 -8.08
C CYS A 154 14.19 9.86 -6.56
N TYR A 155 12.97 9.94 -6.04
CA TYR A 155 12.68 9.50 -4.68
C TYR A 155 12.42 7.99 -4.66
N HIS A 156 12.60 7.35 -3.50
CA HIS A 156 12.54 5.90 -3.38
C HIS A 156 11.66 5.43 -2.25
N LEU A 157 10.76 4.49 -2.53
CA LEU A 157 10.10 3.74 -1.47
C LEU A 157 11.08 2.73 -0.85
N PRO A 158 10.94 2.45 0.47
CA PRO A 158 11.77 1.47 1.16
C PRO A 158 11.68 0.09 0.50
N ASP A 159 12.80 -0.61 0.46
CA ASP A 159 12.82 -2.01 0.05
C ASP A 159 12.85 -2.90 1.31
N PRO A 160 11.79 -3.68 1.58
CA PRO A 160 11.74 -4.56 2.73
C PRO A 160 12.65 -5.80 2.59
N ARG A 161 13.25 -5.99 1.41
CA ARG A 161 14.14 -7.12 1.13
C ARG A 161 15.56 -6.81 1.61
N PRO A 162 16.37 -7.84 1.93
CA PRO A 162 17.77 -7.63 2.33
C PRO A 162 18.70 -7.16 1.19
N ILE A 163 18.19 -7.12 -0.05
CA ILE A 163 18.95 -6.67 -1.22
C ILE A 163 19.07 -5.15 -1.14
N LYS A 164 20.30 -4.67 -0.94
CA LYS A 164 20.57 -3.24 -0.93
C LYS A 164 20.56 -2.67 -2.35
N PHE A 165 19.81 -1.62 -2.51
CA PHE A 165 19.86 -0.71 -3.64
C PHE A 165 20.38 0.61 -3.09
N ASP A 166 21.47 1.15 -3.65
CA ASP A 166 22.06 2.39 -3.17
C ASP A 166 21.11 3.55 -3.48
N ILE A 167 20.51 4.07 -2.43
CA ILE A 167 19.60 5.21 -2.49
C ILE A 167 20.35 6.44 -2.00
N PRO A 168 20.42 7.53 -2.80
CA PRO A 168 21.04 8.76 -2.37
C PRO A 168 20.42 9.29 -1.07
N GLU A 169 21.26 9.94 -0.25
CA GLU A 169 20.84 10.54 1.01
C GLU A 169 19.69 11.56 0.78
N GLY A 170 18.67 11.51 1.62
CA GLY A 170 17.51 12.41 1.53
C GLY A 170 16.45 12.01 0.49
N GLN A 171 16.68 10.96 -0.31
CA GLN A 171 15.71 10.50 -1.31
C GLN A 171 14.88 9.29 -0.87
N LEU A 172 15.14 8.71 0.29
CA LEU A 172 14.33 7.62 0.84
C LEU A 172 13.05 8.17 1.47
N LEU A 173 11.91 7.71 0.98
CA LEU A 173 10.59 8.08 1.46
C LEU A 173 10.10 7.08 2.52
N ASN A 174 10.04 7.51 3.75
CA ASN A 174 9.39 6.78 4.83
C ASN A 174 8.12 7.54 5.20
N TYR A 175 7.00 7.17 4.58
CA TYR A 175 5.74 7.83 4.90
C TYR A 175 5.02 7.20 6.09
N ASP A 176 4.25 8.03 6.73
CA ASP A 176 3.33 7.67 7.80
C ASP A 176 1.92 8.17 7.43
N LEU A 177 0.91 7.35 7.66
CA LEU A 177 -0.48 7.74 7.35
C LEU A 177 -0.89 9.02 8.08
N SER A 178 -0.36 9.29 9.26
CA SER A 178 -0.65 10.52 10.01
C SER A 178 -0.20 11.81 9.30
N GLN A 179 0.64 11.70 8.27
CA GLN A 179 1.08 12.83 7.44
C GLN A 179 0.09 13.17 6.31
N VAL A 180 -0.90 12.30 6.08
CA VAL A 180 -1.93 12.47 5.04
C VAL A 180 -3.08 13.27 5.64
N HIS A 181 -3.66 14.19 4.86
CA HIS A 181 -4.84 14.95 5.27
C HIS A 181 -6.13 14.11 5.14
N GLY A 182 -6.19 13.01 5.90
CA GLY A 182 -7.36 12.15 6.03
C GLY A 182 -8.00 11.75 4.70
N LEU A 183 -9.33 11.82 4.65
CA LEU A 183 -10.12 11.44 3.46
C LEU A 183 -9.97 12.43 2.30
N GLU A 184 -9.60 13.67 2.56
CA GLU A 184 -9.40 14.66 1.50
C GLU A 184 -8.29 14.22 0.55
N ASP A 185 -7.16 13.79 1.07
CA ASP A 185 -6.05 13.29 0.24
C ASP A 185 -6.33 11.89 -0.30
N LEU A 186 -6.83 11.00 0.53
CA LEU A 186 -7.12 9.63 0.12
C LEU A 186 -8.15 9.58 -1.01
N SER A 187 -9.10 10.51 -1.07
CA SER A 187 -10.09 10.60 -2.15
C SER A 187 -9.49 10.87 -3.52
N LYS A 188 -8.34 11.55 -3.56
CA LYS A 188 -7.63 11.92 -4.80
C LYS A 188 -6.97 10.71 -5.47
N ILE A 189 -6.61 9.68 -4.68
CA ILE A 189 -5.80 8.54 -5.13
C ILE A 189 -6.53 7.19 -5.01
N SER A 190 -7.71 7.16 -4.40
CA SER A 190 -8.45 5.92 -4.17
C SER A 190 -9.37 5.56 -5.32
N THR A 191 -9.48 4.26 -5.60
CA THR A 191 -10.37 3.68 -6.61
C THR A 191 -11.27 2.64 -5.96
N ALA A 192 -12.58 2.66 -6.30
CA ALA A 192 -13.54 1.66 -5.83
C ALA A 192 -13.25 0.30 -6.46
N MET A 193 -13.29 -0.76 -5.63
CA MET A 193 -12.98 -2.13 -6.02
C MET A 193 -13.99 -3.09 -5.40
N SER A 194 -14.13 -4.29 -5.96
CA SER A 194 -14.94 -5.36 -5.37
C SER A 194 -14.24 -6.12 -4.24
N GLY A 195 -12.94 -5.91 -4.07
CA GLY A 195 -12.12 -6.53 -3.02
C GLY A 195 -10.63 -6.28 -3.24
N PRO A 196 -9.79 -6.67 -2.28
CA PRO A 196 -8.37 -6.36 -2.32
C PRO A 196 -7.63 -7.12 -3.42
N VAL A 197 -6.95 -6.36 -4.28
CA VAL A 197 -6.05 -6.86 -5.32
C VAL A 197 -4.69 -6.24 -5.12
N GLN A 198 -3.64 -7.07 -5.10
CA GLN A 198 -2.28 -6.54 -5.08
C GLN A 198 -1.94 -5.91 -6.42
N TYR A 199 -1.30 -4.75 -6.37
CA TYR A 199 -0.80 -4.10 -7.56
C TYR A 199 0.25 -4.96 -8.27
N SER A 200 0.03 -5.26 -9.53
CA SER A 200 1.00 -5.87 -10.44
C SER A 200 0.84 -5.23 -11.82
N PRO A 201 1.89 -4.57 -12.34
CA PRO A 201 1.85 -3.99 -13.67
C PRO A 201 1.96 -5.05 -14.78
N GLU A 202 2.25 -6.29 -14.42
CA GLU A 202 2.34 -7.42 -15.34
C GLU A 202 1.30 -8.49 -14.97
N ASP A 203 0.68 -9.08 -15.97
CA ASP A 203 -0.14 -10.27 -15.79
C ASP A 203 0.72 -11.42 -15.25
N VAL A 204 0.27 -12.02 -14.17
CA VAL A 204 0.94 -13.18 -13.61
C VAL A 204 0.55 -14.40 -14.43
N ALA A 205 1.31 -14.66 -15.51
CA ALA A 205 1.20 -15.92 -16.22
C ALA A 205 1.74 -17.04 -15.32
N PHE A 206 0.85 -17.78 -14.69
CA PHE A 206 1.23 -19.04 -14.04
C PHE A 206 1.59 -20.03 -15.12
N LYS A 207 2.89 -20.34 -15.28
CA LYS A 207 3.29 -21.50 -16.07
C LYS A 207 2.73 -22.74 -15.36
N LYS A 208 1.87 -23.48 -16.07
CA LYS A 208 1.39 -24.79 -15.59
C LYS A 208 2.63 -25.67 -15.37
N TRP A 209 2.77 -26.21 -14.19
CA TRP A 209 3.85 -27.16 -13.93
C TRP A 209 3.66 -28.38 -14.85
N ASP A 210 4.64 -28.68 -15.70
CA ASP A 210 4.58 -29.75 -16.69
C ASP A 210 4.92 -31.15 -16.14
N GLY A 211 5.23 -31.24 -14.86
CA GLY A 211 5.44 -32.52 -14.19
C GLY A 211 6.75 -33.22 -14.53
N GLN A 212 7.68 -32.59 -15.22
CA GLN A 212 8.99 -33.20 -15.47
C GLN A 212 9.78 -33.28 -14.17
N ILE A 213 9.72 -34.45 -13.55
CA ILE A 213 10.63 -34.82 -12.46
C ILE A 213 11.98 -35.10 -13.12
N THR A 214 12.92 -34.18 -13.03
CA THR A 214 14.31 -34.45 -13.35
C THR A 214 14.81 -35.47 -12.29
N SER A 215 14.87 -36.76 -12.66
CA SER A 215 15.56 -37.76 -11.88
C SER A 215 17.03 -37.32 -11.76
N ARG A 216 17.43 -36.91 -10.57
CA ARG A 216 18.85 -36.74 -10.24
C ARG A 216 19.46 -38.13 -10.17
N ASN A 217 20.29 -38.50 -11.13
CA ASN A 217 21.27 -39.57 -10.99
C ASN A 217 22.40 -39.12 -10.06
#